data_689f13daa4c471b1249fddb16876cf65
#
_entry.id   689f13daa4c471b1249fddb16876cf65
#
_cell.length_a   1.000
_cell.length_b   1.000
_cell.length_c   1.000
_cell.angle_alpha   90.00
_cell.angle_beta   90.00
_cell.angle_gamma   90.00
#
_symmetry.space_group_name_H-M   'P 1'
#
loop_
_entity.id
_entity.type
_entity.pdbx_description
1 polymer ?
#
loop_
_entity_poly.entity_id
_entity_poly.type
_entity_poly.pdbx_seq_one_letter_code
_entity_poly.pdbx_strand_id
1 'polypeptide(L)'
;EMLRSLVGSEMCIRDSLWILRAVYHISLLSLFCLYIAYLKILIVFPKNIGRKYTFLSFAILVVTGVADLASPLTGWGFHQDHYGIWYENILSTPFMVGYLLYLAVILFLLVCYRRRLPTALFHMLIFTETVCGLIVVMEAAMNTTSFLATTYFLPLLVVLYMLHANAYDPKTGALGSTSLDEYLRQQRQTAQDTYYLCLRFDMDFEYVMTEEMGKLFYSFWTDYFRKGMLFNPSTSFFVLAVDSHNVPDATERAVSLIKKVFQKYYEEYKLPYKLVLFDHLDFCENLEQFYEVFNYFSEKVAQNSYRVFGEEDYQTYKEMHYIKSQLKDIAEHGSLDDERVLVYCQPVRNVHTGTYDTAESLMRLRLPQTGLVFPDRFIPLAEKYGYIHRLSMIILNKTCRQIKQMQDEGYQISRVSVNLSVEELGEKDFME
;
A
#
# COMPACT_ATOMS: atom_id res chain seq x y z
N GLU A 1 -57.73 28.58 39.42
CA GLU A 1 -56.40 29.09 39.00
C GLU A 1 -55.37 27.95 38.92
N MET A 2 -55.33 26.99 39.86
CA MET A 2 -54.40 25.86 39.86
C MET A 2 -54.59 24.90 38.68
N LEU A 3 -55.88 24.63 38.26
CA LEU A 3 -56.17 23.87 37.08
C LEU A 3 -55.79 24.58 35.76
N ARG A 4 -55.87 25.90 35.70
CA ARG A 4 -55.41 26.69 34.54
C ARG A 4 -53.90 26.70 34.41
N SER A 5 -53.15 26.67 35.53
CA SER A 5 -51.69 26.63 35.52
C SER A 5 -51.19 25.25 35.12
N LEU A 6 -51.86 24.16 35.55
CA LEU A 6 -51.54 22.79 35.15
C LEU A 6 -51.80 22.56 33.65
N VAL A 7 -52.96 23.02 33.16
CA VAL A 7 -53.30 22.92 31.72
C VAL A 7 -52.34 23.75 30.87
N GLY A 8 -51.93 24.93 31.38
CA GLY A 8 -50.94 25.75 30.68
C GLY A 8 -49.54 25.11 30.65
N SER A 9 -49.12 24.43 31.71
CA SER A 9 -47.83 23.71 31.74
C SER A 9 -47.84 22.45 30.87
N GLU A 10 -48.91 21.70 30.85
CA GLU A 10 -49.11 20.55 29.96
C GLU A 10 -49.11 20.94 28.47
N MET A 11 -49.74 22.07 28.14
CA MET A 11 -49.73 22.63 26.78
C MET A 11 -48.31 23.06 26.37
N CYS A 12 -47.56 23.76 27.24
CA CYS A 12 -46.17 24.13 26.97
C CYS A 12 -45.25 22.93 26.79
N ILE A 13 -45.44 21.87 27.57
CA ILE A 13 -44.64 20.63 27.43
C ILE A 13 -45.01 19.92 26.12
N ARG A 14 -46.29 19.89 25.81
CA ARG A 14 -46.82 19.23 24.60
C ARG A 14 -46.40 19.95 23.32
N ASP A 15 -46.38 21.30 23.32
CA ASP A 15 -45.94 22.10 22.20
C ASP A 15 -44.40 22.07 21.99
N SER A 16 -43.65 21.63 22.99
CA SER A 16 -42.19 21.47 22.89
C SER A 16 -41.78 20.11 22.34
N LEU A 17 -42.62 19.08 22.42
CA LEU A 17 -42.27 17.70 22.00
C LEU A 17 -41.95 17.57 20.52
N TRP A 18 -42.67 18.26 19.65
CA TRP A 18 -42.41 18.21 18.21
C TRP A 18 -41.07 18.90 17.83
N ILE A 19 -40.73 19.99 18.53
CA ILE A 19 -39.44 20.66 18.34
C ILE A 19 -38.33 19.75 18.78
N LEU A 20 -38.45 19.12 19.97
CA LEU A 20 -37.45 18.18 20.48
C LEU A 20 -37.27 16.99 19.55
N ARG A 21 -38.33 16.44 19.00
CA ARG A 21 -38.30 15.39 17.99
C ARG A 21 -37.57 15.85 16.73
N ALA A 22 -37.88 17.00 16.18
CA ALA A 22 -37.27 17.52 14.99
C ALA A 22 -35.75 17.80 15.22
N VAL A 23 -35.38 18.35 16.38
CA VAL A 23 -33.97 18.53 16.78
C VAL A 23 -33.27 17.21 16.88
N TYR A 24 -33.89 16.18 17.46
CA TYR A 24 -33.35 14.83 17.52
C TYR A 24 -33.10 14.25 16.11
N HIS A 25 -34.07 14.31 15.20
CA HIS A 25 -33.95 13.84 13.82
C HIS A 25 -32.88 14.59 13.04
N ILE A 26 -32.81 15.91 13.16
CA ILE A 26 -31.78 16.74 12.51
C ILE A 26 -30.37 16.37 13.05
N SER A 27 -30.28 16.14 14.36
CA SER A 27 -29.03 15.72 14.97
C SER A 27 -28.55 14.36 14.40
N LEU A 28 -29.46 13.39 14.26
CA LEU A 28 -29.13 12.10 13.66
C LEU A 28 -28.73 12.22 12.18
N LEU A 29 -29.46 13.00 11.39
CA LEU A 29 -29.09 13.23 9.97
C LEU A 29 -27.78 14.00 9.84
N SER A 30 -27.43 14.87 10.80
CA SER A 30 -26.14 15.55 10.80
C SER A 30 -24.94 14.59 10.97
N LEU A 31 -25.13 13.46 11.67
CA LEU A 31 -24.11 12.40 11.77
C LEU A 31 -23.80 11.78 10.40
N PHE A 32 -24.82 11.57 9.54
CA PHE A 32 -24.56 11.11 8.17
C PHE A 32 -23.84 12.15 7.32
N CYS A 33 -24.15 13.43 7.51
CA CYS A 33 -23.44 14.51 6.85
C CYS A 33 -21.93 14.47 7.24
N LEU A 34 -21.64 14.28 8.52
CA LEU A 34 -20.27 14.10 9.01
C LEU A 34 -19.65 12.81 8.49
N TYR A 35 -20.41 11.73 8.42
CA TYR A 35 -19.95 10.44 7.89
C TYR A 35 -19.55 10.56 6.41
N ILE A 36 -20.35 11.22 5.57
CA ILE A 36 -19.99 11.49 4.17
C ILE A 36 -18.75 12.40 4.08
N ALA A 37 -18.65 13.41 4.95
CA ALA A 37 -17.46 14.26 5.01
C ALA A 37 -16.20 13.44 5.38
N TYR A 38 -16.35 12.45 6.25
CA TYR A 38 -15.29 11.54 6.61
C TYR A 38 -14.97 10.55 5.49
N LEU A 39 -15.96 9.92 4.86
CA LEU A 39 -15.73 9.06 3.68
C LEU A 39 -15.01 9.81 2.56
N LYS A 40 -15.25 11.10 2.42
CA LYS A 40 -14.54 11.95 1.48
C LYS A 40 -13.03 12.03 1.77
N ILE A 41 -12.64 12.06 3.03
CA ILE A 41 -11.23 12.02 3.44
C ILE A 41 -10.66 10.64 3.16
N LEU A 42 -11.37 9.59 3.51
CA LEU A 42 -10.99 8.19 3.35
C LEU A 42 -10.81 7.78 1.88
N ILE A 43 -11.77 8.12 1.01
CA ILE A 43 -11.76 7.78 -0.42
C ILE A 43 -10.89 8.74 -1.24
N VAL A 44 -10.54 9.88 -0.65
CA VAL A 44 -9.77 10.97 -1.25
C VAL A 44 -10.26 11.39 -2.62
N PHE A 45 -11.28 12.19 -2.58
CA PHE A 45 -11.85 12.75 -3.78
C PHE A 45 -11.02 13.91 -4.33
N PRO A 46 -10.94 14.05 -5.67
CA PRO A 46 -10.54 15.31 -6.29
C PRO A 46 -11.37 16.47 -5.73
N LYS A 47 -10.74 17.61 -5.46
CA LYS A 47 -11.39 18.78 -4.78
C LYS A 47 -12.76 19.11 -5.35
N ASN A 48 -12.93 19.06 -6.69
CA ASN A 48 -14.18 19.40 -7.37
C ASN A 48 -15.28 18.38 -7.12
N ILE A 49 -14.94 17.09 -7.06
CA ILE A 49 -15.90 16.00 -6.81
C ILE A 49 -16.28 15.97 -5.34
N GLY A 50 -15.30 16.04 -4.44
CA GLY A 50 -15.55 16.08 -3.00
C GLY A 50 -16.45 17.24 -2.58
N ARG A 51 -16.30 18.43 -3.20
CA ARG A 51 -17.17 19.59 -2.93
C ARG A 51 -18.64 19.34 -3.34
N LYS A 52 -18.87 18.64 -4.46
CA LYS A 52 -20.22 18.29 -4.91
C LYS A 52 -20.94 17.38 -3.90
N TYR A 53 -20.28 16.36 -3.38
CA TYR A 53 -20.90 15.46 -2.39
C TYR A 53 -21.10 16.14 -1.02
N THR A 54 -20.19 17.01 -0.60
CA THR A 54 -20.42 17.83 0.61
C THR A 54 -21.63 18.74 0.44
N PHE A 55 -21.78 19.39 -0.70
CA PHE A 55 -22.94 20.22 -0.99
C PHE A 55 -24.24 19.40 -1.05
N LEU A 56 -24.22 18.24 -1.73
CA LEU A 56 -25.36 17.32 -1.80
C LEU A 56 -25.78 16.86 -0.41
N SER A 57 -24.84 16.43 0.43
CA SER A 57 -25.13 15.97 1.79
C SER A 57 -25.74 17.09 2.65
N PHE A 58 -25.20 18.29 2.55
CA PHE A 58 -25.75 19.45 3.24
C PHE A 58 -27.16 19.85 2.72
N ALA A 59 -27.38 19.77 1.42
CA ALA A 59 -28.69 20.02 0.82
C ALA A 59 -29.74 19.01 1.31
N ILE A 60 -29.38 17.71 1.38
CA ILE A 60 -30.27 16.68 1.96
C ILE A 60 -30.62 17.04 3.41
N LEU A 61 -29.62 17.38 4.25
CA LEU A 61 -29.85 17.77 5.65
C LEU A 61 -30.83 18.94 5.78
N VAL A 62 -30.61 20.01 5.02
CA VAL A 62 -31.45 21.22 5.09
C VAL A 62 -32.87 20.94 4.61
N VAL A 63 -33.00 20.29 3.46
CA VAL A 63 -34.34 20.04 2.87
C VAL A 63 -35.17 19.12 3.78
N THR A 64 -34.57 18.00 4.22
CA THR A 64 -35.28 17.04 5.07
C THR A 64 -35.51 17.60 6.50
N GLY A 65 -34.57 18.35 7.05
CA GLY A 65 -34.73 19.01 8.35
C GLY A 65 -35.82 20.06 8.37
N VAL A 66 -35.89 20.90 7.33
CA VAL A 66 -36.96 21.88 7.18
C VAL A 66 -38.32 21.18 6.99
N ALA A 67 -38.39 20.12 6.18
CA ALA A 67 -39.60 19.34 5.99
C ALA A 67 -40.04 18.65 7.30
N ASP A 68 -39.10 18.16 8.10
CA ASP A 68 -39.43 17.54 9.40
C ASP A 68 -39.90 18.54 10.43
N LEU A 69 -39.34 19.75 10.46
CA LEU A 69 -39.84 20.87 11.26
C LEU A 69 -41.26 21.32 10.82
N ALA A 70 -41.56 21.27 9.53
CA ALA A 70 -42.84 21.62 9.00
C ALA A 70 -43.89 20.47 9.08
N SER A 71 -43.48 19.27 9.48
CA SER A 71 -44.34 18.07 9.50
C SER A 71 -45.65 18.23 10.31
N PRO A 72 -45.69 18.95 11.45
CA PRO A 72 -46.95 19.19 12.18
C PRO A 72 -47.94 20.03 11.39
N LEU A 73 -47.45 20.92 10.51
CA LEU A 73 -48.33 21.81 9.70
C LEU A 73 -48.81 21.09 8.44
N THR A 74 -47.99 20.22 7.88
CA THR A 74 -48.29 19.52 6.63
C THR A 74 -48.97 18.17 6.86
N GLY A 75 -48.97 17.65 8.09
CA GLY A 75 -49.42 16.30 8.43
C GLY A 75 -48.51 15.19 7.86
N TRP A 76 -47.35 15.52 7.32
CA TRP A 76 -46.44 14.55 6.67
C TRP A 76 -45.69 13.68 7.69
N GLY A 77 -46.26 12.48 7.91
CA GLY A 77 -45.68 11.47 8.82
C GLY A 77 -45.82 11.78 10.31
N PHE A 78 -46.22 12.99 10.66
CA PHE A 78 -46.41 13.43 12.03
C PHE A 78 -47.63 14.37 12.10
N HIS A 79 -48.66 13.95 12.79
CA HIS A 79 -49.93 14.72 12.89
C HIS A 79 -50.58 14.53 14.25
N GLN A 80 -51.44 15.47 14.59
CA GLN A 80 -52.24 15.45 15.82
C GLN A 80 -53.64 14.99 15.50
N ASP A 81 -54.18 14.05 16.28
CA ASP A 81 -55.59 13.62 16.21
C ASP A 81 -56.53 14.66 16.83
N HIS A 82 -57.83 14.47 16.62
CA HIS A 82 -58.89 15.29 17.19
C HIS A 82 -58.89 15.35 18.73
N TYR A 83 -58.26 14.37 19.37
CA TYR A 83 -58.09 14.32 20.84
C TYR A 83 -56.79 14.97 21.30
N GLY A 84 -55.99 15.56 20.42
CA GLY A 84 -54.73 16.19 20.73
C GLY A 84 -53.57 15.22 20.96
N ILE A 85 -53.71 13.95 20.54
CA ILE A 85 -52.69 12.94 20.64
C ILE A 85 -51.81 13.00 19.37
N TRP A 86 -50.51 13.02 19.56
CA TRP A 86 -49.54 12.98 18.44
C TRP A 86 -49.30 11.55 17.94
N TYR A 87 -49.45 11.39 16.64
CA TYR A 87 -49.15 10.14 15.93
C TYR A 87 -47.97 10.32 15.01
N GLU A 88 -47.05 9.36 15.03
CA GLU A 88 -45.93 9.32 14.13
C GLU A 88 -45.94 8.02 13.32
N ASN A 89 -45.90 8.15 12.00
CA ASN A 89 -45.63 7.04 11.11
C ASN A 89 -44.20 7.17 10.58
N ILE A 90 -43.26 6.43 11.17
CA ILE A 90 -41.83 6.50 10.91
C ILE A 90 -41.53 6.38 9.41
N LEU A 91 -42.18 5.46 8.69
CA LEU A 91 -41.98 5.24 7.25
C LEU A 91 -42.28 6.43 6.37
N SER A 92 -43.25 7.26 6.78
CA SER A 92 -43.70 8.42 6.02
C SER A 92 -43.10 9.75 6.50
N THR A 93 -42.19 9.73 7.48
CA THR A 93 -41.53 10.95 7.96
C THR A 93 -40.52 11.51 6.95
N PRO A 94 -40.34 12.83 6.87
CA PRO A 94 -39.25 13.44 6.11
C PRO A 94 -37.87 12.95 6.55
N PHE A 95 -37.72 12.61 7.82
CA PHE A 95 -36.52 12.00 8.39
C PHE A 95 -36.15 10.68 7.70
N MET A 96 -37.11 9.76 7.51
CA MET A 96 -36.90 8.48 6.83
C MET A 96 -36.46 8.68 5.36
N VAL A 97 -37.07 9.65 4.68
CA VAL A 97 -36.63 10.02 3.32
C VAL A 97 -35.17 10.49 3.32
N GLY A 98 -34.80 11.35 4.26
CA GLY A 98 -33.43 11.79 4.45
C GLY A 98 -32.45 10.64 4.70
N TYR A 99 -32.83 9.72 5.58
CA TYR A 99 -32.05 8.51 5.86
C TYR A 99 -31.79 7.66 4.60
N LEU A 100 -32.85 7.35 3.86
CA LEU A 100 -32.73 6.55 2.63
C LEU A 100 -31.86 7.24 1.56
N LEU A 101 -31.98 8.57 1.45
CA LEU A 101 -31.13 9.34 0.54
C LEU A 101 -29.65 9.27 0.96
N TYR A 102 -29.36 9.41 2.25
CA TYR A 102 -27.99 9.26 2.75
C TYR A 102 -27.44 7.86 2.53
N LEU A 103 -28.24 6.83 2.85
CA LEU A 103 -27.85 5.43 2.61
C LEU A 103 -27.53 5.19 1.14
N ALA A 104 -28.38 5.68 0.22
CA ALA A 104 -28.15 5.57 -1.22
C ALA A 104 -26.86 6.27 -1.65
N VAL A 105 -26.57 7.47 -1.14
CA VAL A 105 -25.34 8.21 -1.44
C VAL A 105 -24.11 7.46 -0.90
N ILE A 106 -24.18 6.95 0.32
CA ILE A 106 -23.08 6.21 0.93
C ILE A 106 -22.78 4.93 0.15
N LEU A 107 -23.81 4.12 -0.14
CA LEU A 107 -23.64 2.88 -0.92
C LEU A 107 -23.10 3.19 -2.33
N PHE A 108 -23.61 4.22 -2.98
CA PHE A 108 -23.10 4.67 -4.27
C PHE A 108 -21.59 5.03 -4.19
N LEU A 109 -21.19 5.80 -3.18
CA LEU A 109 -19.80 6.17 -2.97
C LEU A 109 -18.92 4.94 -2.74
N LEU A 110 -19.32 4.03 -1.86
CA LEU A 110 -18.57 2.81 -1.55
C LEU A 110 -18.39 1.94 -2.81
N VAL A 111 -19.45 1.73 -3.59
CA VAL A 111 -19.39 0.90 -4.81
C VAL A 111 -18.56 1.55 -5.91
N CYS A 112 -18.81 2.84 -6.21
CA CYS A 112 -18.09 3.55 -7.28
C CYS A 112 -16.61 3.72 -7.01
N TYR A 113 -16.22 3.86 -5.74
CA TYR A 113 -14.85 4.08 -5.33
C TYR A 113 -14.24 2.90 -4.56
N ARG A 114 -14.85 1.72 -4.67
CA ARG A 114 -14.43 0.49 -3.99
C ARG A 114 -12.93 0.20 -4.15
N ARG A 115 -12.35 0.52 -5.31
CA ARG A 115 -10.92 0.31 -5.61
C ARG A 115 -9.98 1.27 -4.86
N ARG A 116 -10.50 2.28 -4.18
CA ARG A 116 -9.73 3.22 -3.35
C ARG A 116 -9.76 2.90 -1.87
N LEU A 117 -10.48 1.86 -1.50
CA LEU A 117 -10.60 1.40 -0.13
C LEU A 117 -9.91 0.04 0.02
N PRO A 118 -9.21 -0.21 1.12
CA PRO A 118 -8.76 -1.55 1.46
C PRO A 118 -9.94 -2.51 1.45
N THR A 119 -9.72 -3.73 0.96
CA THR A 119 -10.81 -4.70 0.76
C THR A 119 -11.53 -5.04 2.07
N ALA A 120 -10.78 -5.21 3.16
CA ALA A 120 -11.36 -5.46 4.47
C ALA A 120 -12.25 -4.30 4.92
N LEU A 121 -11.79 -3.05 4.79
CA LEU A 121 -12.58 -1.86 5.12
C LEU A 121 -13.84 -1.76 4.27
N PHE A 122 -13.73 -1.98 2.96
CA PHE A 122 -14.89 -1.97 2.06
C PHE A 122 -15.95 -2.98 2.49
N HIS A 123 -15.56 -4.23 2.78
CA HIS A 123 -16.50 -5.26 3.21
C HIS A 123 -17.13 -4.95 4.57
N MET A 124 -16.35 -4.41 5.51
CA MET A 124 -16.87 -4.01 6.82
C MET A 124 -17.88 -2.86 6.69
N LEU A 125 -17.60 -1.85 5.89
CA LEU A 125 -18.51 -0.72 5.66
C LEU A 125 -19.82 -1.19 4.97
N ILE A 126 -19.73 -1.99 3.91
CA ILE A 126 -20.92 -2.53 3.21
C ILE A 126 -21.74 -3.41 4.15
N PHE A 127 -21.09 -4.30 4.92
CA PHE A 127 -21.78 -5.15 5.89
C PHE A 127 -22.52 -4.31 6.93
N THR A 128 -21.85 -3.31 7.50
CA THR A 128 -22.42 -2.42 8.52
C THR A 128 -23.63 -1.65 7.99
N GLU A 129 -23.52 -1.04 6.80
CA GLU A 129 -24.62 -0.31 6.17
C GLU A 129 -25.82 -1.24 5.84
N THR A 130 -25.53 -2.48 5.43
CA THR A 130 -26.57 -3.47 5.16
C THR A 130 -27.29 -3.88 6.44
N VAL A 131 -26.57 -4.14 7.52
CA VAL A 131 -27.15 -4.47 8.83
C VAL A 131 -28.00 -3.29 9.35
N CYS A 132 -27.48 -2.07 9.27
CA CYS A 132 -28.22 -0.87 9.66
C CYS A 132 -29.52 -0.71 8.86
N GLY A 133 -29.45 -0.89 7.53
CA GLY A 133 -30.64 -0.85 6.67
C GLY A 133 -31.69 -1.91 7.05
N LEU A 134 -31.26 -3.14 7.35
CA LEU A 134 -32.15 -4.21 7.81
C LEU A 134 -32.81 -3.87 9.15
N ILE A 135 -32.07 -3.33 10.11
CA ILE A 135 -32.63 -2.93 11.42
C ILE A 135 -33.70 -1.85 11.21
N VAL A 136 -33.44 -0.84 10.39
CA VAL A 136 -34.44 0.22 10.10
C VAL A 136 -35.70 -0.33 9.45
N VAL A 137 -35.57 -1.27 8.52
CA VAL A 137 -36.74 -1.93 7.89
C VAL A 137 -37.50 -2.75 8.92
N MET A 138 -36.84 -3.48 9.81
CA MET A 138 -37.48 -4.22 10.89
C MET A 138 -38.21 -3.29 11.88
N GLU A 139 -37.60 -2.21 12.32
CA GLU A 139 -38.24 -1.23 13.22
C GLU A 139 -39.43 -0.58 12.58
N ALA A 140 -39.32 -0.23 11.30
CA ALA A 140 -40.44 0.31 10.54
C ALA A 140 -41.60 -0.70 10.43
N ALA A 141 -41.30 -2.00 10.21
CA ALA A 141 -42.34 -3.05 10.15
C ALA A 141 -42.98 -3.32 11.51
N MET A 142 -42.23 -3.19 12.60
CA MET A 142 -42.69 -3.41 13.98
C MET A 142 -43.30 -2.12 14.62
N ASN A 143 -43.19 -0.99 13.92
CA ASN A 143 -43.55 0.34 14.41
C ASN A 143 -42.92 0.69 15.77
N THR A 144 -41.62 0.35 15.91
CA THR A 144 -40.79 0.62 17.10
C THR A 144 -39.63 1.50 16.74
N THR A 145 -39.04 2.23 17.72
CA THR A 145 -37.91 3.13 17.54
C THR A 145 -36.74 2.77 18.44
N SER A 146 -36.74 1.55 18.99
CA SER A 146 -35.85 1.15 20.07
C SER A 146 -34.35 1.09 19.68
N PHE A 147 -34.04 0.79 18.43
CA PHE A 147 -32.68 0.61 17.93
C PHE A 147 -32.22 1.73 16.98
N LEU A 148 -33.04 2.75 16.75
CA LEU A 148 -32.72 3.81 15.80
C LEU A 148 -31.35 4.46 16.07
N ALA A 149 -31.02 4.74 17.33
CA ALA A 149 -29.74 5.27 17.71
C ALA A 149 -28.56 4.34 17.36
N THR A 150 -28.74 3.02 17.48
CA THR A 150 -27.72 2.03 17.20
C THR A 150 -27.31 2.03 15.73
N THR A 151 -28.28 2.21 14.82
CA THR A 151 -28.04 2.24 13.36
C THR A 151 -27.17 3.42 12.92
N TYR A 152 -27.13 4.49 13.71
CA TYR A 152 -26.28 5.66 13.43
C TYR A 152 -24.90 5.55 14.05
N PHE A 153 -24.77 4.94 15.22
CA PHE A 153 -23.49 4.81 15.90
C PHE A 153 -22.63 3.69 15.32
N LEU A 154 -23.22 2.63 14.79
CA LEU A 154 -22.46 1.47 14.31
C LEU A 154 -21.51 1.81 13.16
N PRO A 155 -21.90 2.51 12.08
CA PRO A 155 -20.97 2.94 11.04
C PRO A 155 -19.88 3.87 11.58
N LEU A 156 -20.23 4.75 12.50
CA LEU A 156 -19.26 5.67 13.12
C LEU A 156 -18.22 4.93 13.96
N LEU A 157 -18.63 3.89 14.70
CA LEU A 157 -17.71 3.04 15.48
C LEU A 157 -16.75 2.26 14.58
N VAL A 158 -17.24 1.74 13.44
CA VAL A 158 -16.37 1.07 12.45
C VAL A 158 -15.32 2.03 11.92
N VAL A 159 -15.72 3.25 11.59
CA VAL A 159 -14.83 4.31 11.13
C VAL A 159 -13.80 4.68 12.20
N LEU A 160 -14.23 4.86 13.45
CA LEU A 160 -13.32 5.16 14.57
C LEU A 160 -12.35 4.02 14.85
N TYR A 161 -12.81 2.78 14.79
CA TYR A 161 -11.94 1.61 14.92
C TYR A 161 -10.87 1.59 13.84
N MET A 162 -11.23 1.88 12.59
CA MET A 162 -10.29 1.93 11.48
C MET A 162 -9.28 3.07 11.57
N LEU A 163 -9.67 4.22 12.15
CA LEU A 163 -8.73 5.30 12.48
C LEU A 163 -7.69 4.87 13.51
N HIS A 164 -8.10 4.11 14.51
CA HIS A 164 -7.21 3.58 15.54
C HIS A 164 -6.29 2.46 15.02
N ALA A 165 -6.72 1.71 14.01
CA ALA A 165 -5.93 0.66 13.37
C ALA A 165 -4.78 1.21 12.47
N ASN A 166 -4.53 2.53 12.47
CA ASN A 166 -3.46 3.20 11.72
C ASN A 166 -3.40 2.83 10.22
N ALA A 167 -4.53 2.58 9.59
CA ALA A 167 -4.60 2.25 8.17
C ALA A 167 -4.12 3.40 7.25
N TYR A 168 -4.15 4.64 7.77
CA TYR A 168 -3.83 5.85 7.01
C TYR A 168 -2.77 6.70 7.72
N ASP A 169 -1.88 7.27 6.94
CA ASP A 169 -0.98 8.32 7.41
C ASP A 169 -1.78 9.64 7.57
N PRO A 170 -1.84 10.23 8.78
CA PRO A 170 -2.62 11.43 9.03
C PRO A 170 -2.11 12.67 8.28
N LYS A 171 -0.83 12.73 7.91
CA LYS A 171 -0.23 13.86 7.20
C LYS A 171 -0.58 13.84 5.71
N THR A 172 -0.47 12.67 5.10
CA THR A 172 -0.65 12.51 3.64
C THR A 172 -2.02 11.95 3.25
N GLY A 173 -2.74 11.30 4.16
CA GLY A 173 -3.97 10.58 3.88
C GLY A 173 -3.74 9.28 3.06
N ALA A 174 -2.49 8.90 2.83
CA ALA A 174 -2.14 7.66 2.15
C ALA A 174 -2.31 6.45 3.08
N LEU A 175 -2.49 5.27 2.48
CA LEU A 175 -2.56 4.01 3.22
C LEU A 175 -1.19 3.63 3.78
N GLY A 176 -1.16 3.07 4.98
CA GLY A 176 0.08 2.65 5.65
C GLY A 176 0.69 1.37 5.08
N SER A 177 1.81 0.95 5.68
CA SER A 177 2.58 -0.25 5.31
C SER A 177 1.76 -1.54 5.38
N THR A 178 0.95 -1.71 6.43
CA THR A 178 0.08 -2.89 6.60
C THR A 178 -0.92 -3.02 5.45
N SER A 179 -1.49 -1.89 5.00
CA SER A 179 -2.42 -1.89 3.87
C SER A 179 -1.73 -2.21 2.54
N LEU A 180 -0.48 -1.80 2.36
CA LEU A 180 0.31 -2.19 1.19
C LEU A 180 0.61 -3.69 1.19
N ASP A 181 1.00 -4.26 2.34
CA ASP A 181 1.26 -5.70 2.47
C ASP A 181 0.02 -6.54 2.11
N GLU A 182 -1.13 -6.15 2.65
CA GLU A 182 -2.42 -6.79 2.33
C GLU A 182 -2.77 -6.66 0.84
N TYR A 183 -2.55 -5.49 0.25
CA TYR A 183 -2.79 -5.23 -1.16
C TYR A 183 -1.92 -6.11 -2.07
N LEU A 184 -0.61 -6.23 -1.78
CA LEU A 184 0.31 -7.07 -2.55
C LEU A 184 -0.12 -8.55 -2.51
N ARG A 185 -0.52 -9.06 -1.33
CA ARG A 185 -1.04 -10.43 -1.17
C ARG A 185 -2.31 -10.68 -1.98
N GLN A 186 -3.20 -9.71 -2.05
CA GLN A 186 -4.45 -9.81 -2.81
C GLN A 186 -4.23 -9.76 -4.32
N GLN A 187 -3.33 -8.89 -4.79
CA GLN A 187 -3.03 -8.75 -6.22
C GLN A 187 -2.50 -10.05 -6.81
N ARG A 188 -1.67 -10.79 -6.09
CA ARG A 188 -1.19 -12.11 -6.49
C ARG A 188 -2.34 -13.10 -6.76
N GLN A 189 -3.41 -13.03 -5.97
CA GLN A 189 -4.56 -13.93 -6.12
C GLN A 189 -5.48 -13.57 -7.31
N THR A 190 -5.50 -12.29 -7.67
CA THR A 190 -6.44 -11.77 -8.71
C THR A 190 -5.82 -11.65 -10.08
N ALA A 191 -4.50 -11.82 -10.23
CA ALA A 191 -3.74 -11.68 -11.49
C ALA A 191 -4.13 -10.41 -12.28
N GLN A 192 -4.36 -9.29 -11.58
CA GLN A 192 -4.68 -8.03 -12.21
C GLN A 192 -3.41 -7.33 -12.65
N ASP A 193 -3.37 -6.87 -13.89
CA ASP A 193 -2.29 -6.03 -14.40
C ASP A 193 -2.30 -4.68 -13.67
N THR A 194 -1.39 -4.51 -12.73
CA THR A 194 -1.28 -3.30 -11.91
C THR A 194 0.08 -2.66 -12.12
N TYR A 195 0.09 -1.39 -12.50
CA TYR A 195 1.29 -0.56 -12.50
C TYR A 195 1.57 -0.02 -11.10
N TYR A 196 2.85 -0.04 -10.72
CA TYR A 196 3.32 0.52 -9.46
C TYR A 196 4.31 1.66 -9.72
N LEU A 197 3.96 2.84 -9.21
CA LEU A 197 4.83 4.00 -9.23
C LEU A 197 5.40 4.20 -7.83
N CYS A 198 6.67 3.89 -7.67
CA CYS A 198 7.37 3.91 -6.39
C CYS A 198 8.29 5.13 -6.33
N LEU A 199 7.94 6.10 -5.51
CA LEU A 199 8.69 7.33 -5.32
C LEU A 199 9.40 7.31 -3.97
N ARG A 200 10.72 7.46 -3.99
CA ARG A 200 11.55 7.60 -2.79
C ARG A 200 12.29 8.92 -2.81
N PHE A 201 12.25 9.60 -1.67
CA PHE A 201 13.08 10.77 -1.40
C PHE A 201 14.34 10.36 -0.63
N ASP A 202 15.49 10.93 -1.01
CA ASP A 202 16.79 10.58 -0.40
C ASP A 202 17.10 11.39 0.87
N MET A 203 16.12 12.06 1.46
CA MET A 203 16.25 12.80 2.71
C MET A 203 15.18 12.36 3.71
N ASP A 204 15.46 12.56 5.00
CA ASP A 204 14.49 12.39 6.07
C ASP A 204 13.33 13.37 5.89
N PHE A 205 12.31 12.88 5.22
CA PHE A 205 11.15 13.63 4.79
C PHE A 205 10.30 14.17 5.94
N GLU A 206 10.51 13.65 7.15
CA GLU A 206 9.80 14.05 8.35
C GLU A 206 10.03 15.54 8.69
N TYR A 207 11.19 16.08 8.36
CA TYR A 207 11.54 17.48 8.56
C TYR A 207 11.04 18.42 7.47
N VAL A 208 10.71 17.90 6.29
CA VAL A 208 10.39 18.71 5.11
C VAL A 208 8.92 18.64 4.73
N MET A 209 8.22 17.55 5.05
CA MET A 209 6.81 17.39 4.72
C MET A 209 5.93 18.17 5.71
N THR A 210 5.57 19.38 5.34
CA THR A 210 4.48 20.09 6.01
C THR A 210 3.14 19.43 5.67
N GLU A 211 2.12 19.60 6.52
CA GLU A 211 0.75 19.11 6.24
C GLU A 211 0.20 19.65 4.92
N GLU A 212 0.59 20.87 4.53
CA GLU A 212 0.21 21.47 3.25
C GLU A 212 0.86 20.75 2.06
N MET A 213 2.13 20.41 2.16
CA MET A 213 2.83 19.63 1.13
C MET A 213 2.25 18.23 1.01
N GLY A 214 1.96 17.55 2.11
CA GLY A 214 1.32 16.26 2.12
C GLY A 214 -0.03 16.29 1.40
N LYS A 215 -0.87 17.30 1.69
CA LYS A 215 -2.16 17.51 1.02
C LYS A 215 -2.02 17.84 -0.46
N LEU A 216 -1.05 18.68 -0.82
CA LEU A 216 -0.76 19.00 -2.22
C LEU A 216 -0.28 17.77 -2.98
N PHE A 217 0.65 17.03 -2.41
CA PHE A 217 1.20 15.82 -2.96
C PHE A 217 0.10 14.77 -3.17
N TYR A 218 -0.73 14.58 -2.16
CA TYR A 218 -1.84 13.66 -2.21
C TYR A 218 -2.92 14.07 -3.25
N SER A 219 -3.34 15.34 -3.24
CA SER A 219 -4.33 15.84 -4.21
C SER A 219 -3.83 15.69 -5.64
N PHE A 220 -2.54 15.87 -5.83
CA PHE A 220 -1.88 15.77 -7.11
C PHE A 220 -1.92 14.32 -7.65
N TRP A 221 -1.55 13.32 -6.84
CA TRP A 221 -1.64 11.93 -7.24
C TRP A 221 -3.07 11.50 -7.54
N THR A 222 -4.02 11.92 -6.73
CA THR A 222 -5.43 11.55 -6.89
C THR A 222 -6.12 12.25 -8.06
N ASP A 223 -5.70 13.46 -8.43
CA ASP A 223 -6.24 14.17 -9.59
C ASP A 223 -5.77 13.54 -10.91
N TYR A 224 -4.52 13.07 -10.97
CA TYR A 224 -3.99 12.39 -12.16
C TYR A 224 -4.40 10.91 -12.27
N PHE A 225 -4.49 10.22 -11.14
CA PHE A 225 -4.79 8.78 -11.09
C PHE A 225 -6.05 8.52 -10.28
N ARG A 226 -7.20 8.89 -10.82
CA ARG A 226 -8.51 8.84 -10.12
C ARG A 226 -8.89 7.46 -9.55
N LYS A 227 -8.29 6.37 -10.05
CA LYS A 227 -8.59 4.99 -9.65
C LYS A 227 -7.41 4.29 -8.98
N GLY A 228 -6.32 5.00 -8.70
CA GLY A 228 -5.15 4.42 -8.03
C GLY A 228 -5.30 4.40 -6.51
N MET A 229 -4.57 3.50 -5.87
CA MET A 229 -4.38 3.45 -4.41
C MET A 229 -3.00 3.99 -4.07
N LEU A 230 -2.96 5.00 -3.19
CA LEU A 230 -1.72 5.59 -2.71
C LEU A 230 -1.37 5.03 -1.33
N PHE A 231 -0.15 4.52 -1.22
CA PHE A 231 0.43 4.01 0.02
C PHE A 231 1.62 4.87 0.43
N ASN A 232 1.80 5.03 1.73
CA ASN A 232 2.99 5.60 2.36
C ASN A 232 3.55 4.61 3.37
N PRO A 233 4.32 3.60 2.91
CA PRO A 233 4.83 2.58 3.81
C PRO A 233 5.97 3.07 4.72
N SER A 234 6.61 4.18 4.39
CA SER A 234 7.57 4.89 5.27
C SER A 234 7.59 6.39 4.95
N THR A 235 8.16 7.19 5.84
CA THR A 235 8.13 8.67 5.78
C THR A 235 8.64 9.29 4.48
N SER A 236 9.55 8.62 3.79
CA SER A 236 10.15 9.11 2.54
C SER A 236 9.78 8.27 1.31
N PHE A 237 8.83 7.33 1.45
CA PHE A 237 8.52 6.37 0.41
C PHE A 237 7.03 6.28 0.12
N PHE A 238 6.66 6.51 -1.14
CA PHE A 238 5.29 6.46 -1.63
C PHE A 238 5.15 5.43 -2.73
N VAL A 239 4.07 4.69 -2.70
CA VAL A 239 3.71 3.70 -3.71
C VAL A 239 2.31 4.00 -4.22
N LEU A 240 2.17 4.27 -5.51
CA LEU A 240 0.88 4.38 -6.17
C LEU A 240 0.65 3.12 -7.00
N ALA A 241 -0.38 2.37 -6.67
CA ALA A 241 -0.85 1.23 -7.45
C ALA A 241 -2.00 1.65 -8.37
N VAL A 242 -1.87 1.41 -9.67
CA VAL A 242 -2.86 1.79 -10.69
C VAL A 242 -3.16 0.58 -11.58
N ASP A 243 -4.44 0.29 -11.77
CA ASP A 243 -4.89 -0.74 -12.70
C ASP A 243 -4.56 -0.32 -14.16
N SER A 244 -3.78 -1.13 -14.86
CA SER A 244 -3.29 -0.85 -16.23
C SER A 244 -4.42 -0.67 -17.24
N HIS A 245 -5.51 -1.43 -17.11
CA HIS A 245 -6.68 -1.35 -17.98
C HIS A 245 -7.41 -0.01 -17.90
N ASN A 246 -7.28 0.71 -16.78
CA ASN A 246 -7.96 1.98 -16.55
C ASN A 246 -7.13 3.21 -16.88
N VAL A 247 -5.84 3.05 -17.16
CA VAL A 247 -4.92 4.13 -17.49
C VAL A 247 -4.01 3.67 -18.62
N PRO A 248 -4.51 3.61 -19.87
CA PRO A 248 -3.65 3.46 -21.03
C PRO A 248 -2.59 4.50 -20.93
N ASP A 249 -1.48 4.64 -21.18
CA ASP A 249 -0.46 5.72 -21.03
C ASP A 249 -0.07 6.03 -19.56
N ALA A 250 -0.26 5.08 -18.60
CA ALA A 250 0.10 5.33 -17.19
C ALA A 250 1.55 5.78 -17.05
N THR A 251 2.44 5.18 -17.82
CA THR A 251 3.88 5.52 -17.85
C THR A 251 4.12 6.93 -18.36
N GLU A 252 3.51 7.33 -19.50
CA GLU A 252 3.67 8.66 -20.07
C GLU A 252 3.08 9.73 -19.17
N ARG A 253 1.94 9.45 -18.54
CA ARG A 253 1.32 10.33 -17.55
C ARG A 253 2.19 10.47 -16.31
N ALA A 254 2.73 9.38 -15.78
CA ALA A 254 3.65 9.42 -14.65
C ALA A 254 4.91 10.22 -14.98
N VAL A 255 5.49 10.02 -16.16
CA VAL A 255 6.65 10.77 -16.65
C VAL A 255 6.35 12.26 -16.83
N SER A 256 5.20 12.60 -17.45
CA SER A 256 4.74 13.99 -17.59
C SER A 256 4.53 14.65 -16.23
N LEU A 257 3.99 13.90 -15.29
CA LEU A 257 3.78 14.28 -13.93
C LEU A 257 5.07 14.64 -13.21
N ILE A 258 6.06 13.76 -13.30
CA ILE A 258 7.38 13.95 -12.69
C ILE A 258 8.03 15.21 -13.23
N LYS A 259 8.03 15.38 -14.55
CA LYS A 259 8.62 16.56 -15.18
C LYS A 259 7.95 17.87 -14.75
N LYS A 260 6.63 17.89 -14.62
CA LYS A 260 5.89 19.12 -14.27
C LYS A 260 5.92 19.48 -12.79
N VAL A 261 5.97 18.50 -11.91
CA VAL A 261 5.77 18.72 -10.47
C VAL A 261 7.04 18.45 -9.71
N PHE A 262 7.64 17.27 -9.86
CA PHE A 262 8.84 16.94 -9.08
C PHE A 262 10.04 17.75 -9.47
N GLN A 263 10.20 18.09 -10.76
CA GLN A 263 11.25 19.01 -11.19
C GLN A 263 11.04 20.40 -10.57
N LYS A 264 9.78 20.88 -10.52
CA LYS A 264 9.44 22.13 -9.85
C LYS A 264 9.69 22.07 -8.35
N TYR A 265 9.26 21.00 -7.68
CA TYR A 265 9.52 20.78 -6.25
C TYR A 265 11.00 20.60 -5.95
N TYR A 266 11.74 19.89 -6.81
CA TYR A 266 13.19 19.79 -6.69
C TYR A 266 13.87 21.14 -6.77
N GLU A 267 13.47 21.99 -7.72
CA GLU A 267 14.02 23.35 -7.89
C GLU A 267 13.67 24.26 -6.70
N GLU A 268 12.46 24.15 -6.18
CA GLU A 268 11.95 24.98 -5.07
C GLU A 268 12.45 24.49 -3.69
N TYR A 269 12.40 23.19 -3.42
CA TYR A 269 12.72 22.60 -2.11
C TYR A 269 14.01 21.79 -2.10
N LYS A 270 14.66 21.58 -3.26
CA LYS A 270 15.88 20.78 -3.42
C LYS A 270 15.80 19.38 -2.85
N LEU A 271 14.65 18.73 -3.02
CA LEU A 271 14.40 17.36 -2.55
C LEU A 271 14.84 16.34 -3.59
N PRO A 272 15.99 15.66 -3.39
CA PRO A 272 16.43 14.62 -4.30
C PRO A 272 15.48 13.41 -4.22
N TYR A 273 15.12 12.88 -5.39
CA TYR A 273 14.20 11.76 -5.49
C TYR A 273 14.67 10.71 -6.49
N LYS A 274 14.11 9.51 -6.34
CA LYS A 274 14.16 8.45 -7.35
C LYS A 274 12.76 7.93 -7.59
N LEU A 275 12.39 7.72 -8.85
CA LEU A 275 11.13 7.09 -9.19
C LEU A 275 11.37 5.78 -9.94
N VAL A 276 10.86 4.71 -9.38
CA VAL A 276 10.88 3.36 -9.93
C VAL A 276 9.47 3.02 -10.39
N LEU A 277 9.32 2.67 -11.65
CA LEU A 277 8.04 2.24 -12.20
C LEU A 277 8.12 0.74 -12.52
N PHE A 278 7.16 0.00 -11.99
CA PHE A 278 6.98 -1.42 -12.28
C PHE A 278 5.70 -1.62 -13.07
N ASP A 279 5.76 -2.38 -14.16
CA ASP A 279 4.57 -2.72 -14.95
C ASP A 279 3.76 -3.84 -14.30
N HIS A 280 4.38 -4.66 -13.44
CA HIS A 280 3.74 -5.66 -12.60
C HIS A 280 4.65 -6.05 -11.41
N LEU A 281 4.09 -6.61 -10.35
CA LEU A 281 4.79 -7.14 -9.17
C LEU A 281 4.12 -8.42 -8.64
N ASP A 282 3.58 -9.23 -9.52
CA ASP A 282 2.88 -10.48 -9.20
C ASP A 282 3.77 -11.52 -8.49
N PHE A 283 5.09 -11.39 -8.63
CA PHE A 283 6.09 -12.21 -7.93
C PHE A 283 6.40 -11.75 -6.50
N CYS A 284 5.94 -10.56 -6.07
CA CYS A 284 6.09 -10.09 -4.71
C CYS A 284 4.99 -10.67 -3.81
N GLU A 285 5.39 -11.42 -2.77
CA GLU A 285 4.45 -12.11 -1.87
C GLU A 285 4.04 -11.26 -0.66
N ASN A 286 4.91 -10.34 -0.26
CA ASN A 286 4.76 -9.52 0.94
C ASN A 286 5.57 -8.23 0.83
N LEU A 287 5.40 -7.37 1.84
CA LEU A 287 6.06 -6.08 1.90
C LEU A 287 7.60 -6.19 2.00
N GLU A 288 8.14 -7.20 2.68
CA GLU A 288 9.58 -7.40 2.81
C GLU A 288 10.22 -7.66 1.46
N GLN A 289 9.65 -8.59 0.69
CA GLN A 289 10.11 -8.88 -0.66
C GLN A 289 9.93 -7.68 -1.60
N PHE A 290 8.84 -6.92 -1.44
CA PHE A 290 8.65 -5.68 -2.18
C PHE A 290 9.78 -4.68 -1.93
N TYR A 291 10.21 -4.51 -0.66
CA TYR A 291 11.34 -3.64 -0.34
C TYR A 291 12.66 -4.15 -0.92
N GLU A 292 12.92 -5.46 -0.91
CA GLU A 292 14.12 -6.03 -1.55
C GLU A 292 14.14 -5.72 -3.06
N VAL A 293 13.03 -5.96 -3.74
CA VAL A 293 12.84 -5.66 -5.17
C VAL A 293 13.05 -4.17 -5.43
N PHE A 294 12.34 -3.32 -4.69
CA PHE A 294 12.45 -1.87 -4.84
C PHE A 294 13.88 -1.36 -4.62
N ASN A 295 14.56 -1.81 -3.58
CA ASN A 295 15.94 -1.41 -3.30
C ASN A 295 16.87 -1.81 -4.43
N TYR A 296 16.80 -3.05 -4.91
CA TYR A 296 17.60 -3.53 -6.04
C TYR A 296 17.43 -2.66 -7.29
N PHE A 297 16.18 -2.33 -7.65
CA PHE A 297 15.90 -1.53 -8.82
C PHE A 297 16.19 -0.03 -8.62
N SER A 298 16.00 0.49 -7.41
CA SER A 298 16.28 1.89 -7.10
C SER A 298 17.79 2.23 -7.17
N GLU A 299 18.68 1.26 -6.92
CA GLU A 299 20.13 1.42 -7.11
C GLU A 299 20.48 1.68 -8.58
N LYS A 300 19.66 1.19 -9.53
CA LYS A 300 19.85 1.36 -10.98
C LYS A 300 19.25 2.64 -11.54
N VAL A 301 18.59 3.45 -10.70
CA VAL A 301 17.99 4.73 -11.07
C VAL A 301 18.89 5.86 -10.61
N ALA A 302 19.24 6.76 -11.54
CA ALA A 302 19.99 7.95 -11.20
C ALA A 302 19.15 8.90 -10.32
N GLN A 303 19.82 9.73 -9.52
CA GLN A 303 19.15 10.73 -8.69
C GLN A 303 18.37 11.74 -9.58
N ASN A 304 17.21 12.16 -9.10
CA ASN A 304 16.28 13.04 -9.81
C ASN A 304 15.84 12.50 -11.18
N SER A 305 15.75 11.17 -11.29
CA SER A 305 15.42 10.47 -12.50
C SER A 305 14.35 9.40 -12.25
N TYR A 306 13.89 8.80 -13.33
CA TYR A 306 12.99 7.67 -13.30
C TYR A 306 13.45 6.56 -14.23
N ARG A 307 13.03 5.33 -13.97
CA ARG A 307 13.19 4.19 -14.86
C ARG A 307 11.98 3.28 -14.77
N VAL A 308 11.55 2.79 -15.92
CA VAL A 308 10.54 1.74 -16.03
C VAL A 308 11.25 0.40 -16.13
N PHE A 309 10.81 -0.56 -15.33
CA PHE A 309 11.33 -1.91 -15.30
C PHE A 309 10.25 -2.87 -15.79
N GLY A 310 10.63 -3.76 -16.68
CA GLY A 310 9.76 -4.73 -17.32
C GLY A 310 10.30 -6.15 -17.19
N GLU A 311 9.74 -7.08 -17.97
CA GLU A 311 9.98 -8.53 -17.87
C GLU A 311 11.48 -8.92 -17.92
N GLU A 312 12.27 -8.32 -18.81
CA GLU A 312 13.72 -8.62 -18.90
C GLU A 312 14.47 -8.27 -17.61
N ASP A 313 14.11 -7.12 -17.00
CA ASP A 313 14.69 -6.68 -15.73
C ASP A 313 14.32 -7.65 -14.60
N TYR A 314 13.07 -8.15 -14.58
CA TYR A 314 12.61 -9.11 -13.57
C TYR A 314 13.28 -10.47 -13.71
N GLN A 315 13.47 -10.95 -14.92
CA GLN A 315 14.22 -12.19 -15.13
C GLN A 315 15.65 -12.07 -14.62
N THR A 316 16.31 -10.95 -14.90
CA THR A 316 17.65 -10.66 -14.35
C THR A 316 17.62 -10.63 -12.82
N TYR A 317 16.61 -9.99 -12.21
CA TYR A 317 16.46 -9.95 -10.76
C TYR A 317 16.25 -11.35 -10.18
N LYS A 318 15.33 -12.15 -10.74
CA LYS A 318 15.04 -13.52 -10.29
C LYS A 318 16.29 -14.40 -10.34
N GLU A 319 17.07 -14.28 -11.42
CA GLU A 319 18.31 -15.03 -11.56
C GLU A 319 19.36 -14.61 -10.51
N MET A 320 19.53 -13.30 -10.28
CA MET A 320 20.43 -12.78 -9.26
C MET A 320 19.99 -13.18 -7.84
N HIS A 321 18.70 -13.16 -7.57
CA HIS A 321 18.14 -13.60 -6.29
C HIS A 321 18.34 -15.10 -6.07
N TYR A 322 18.16 -15.91 -7.10
CA TYR A 322 18.47 -17.35 -7.07
C TYR A 322 19.95 -17.60 -6.80
N ILE A 323 20.87 -16.92 -7.50
CA ILE A 323 22.31 -17.04 -7.25
C ILE A 323 22.64 -16.66 -5.80
N LYS A 324 22.09 -15.55 -5.28
CA LYS A 324 22.25 -15.13 -3.87
C LYS A 324 21.80 -16.23 -2.90
N SER A 325 20.64 -16.85 -3.14
CA SER A 325 20.14 -17.92 -2.28
C SER A 325 21.04 -19.14 -2.26
N GLN A 326 21.61 -19.52 -3.42
CA GLN A 326 22.57 -20.62 -3.53
C GLN A 326 23.91 -20.30 -2.85
N LEU A 327 24.39 -19.07 -2.98
CA LEU A 327 25.60 -18.61 -2.28
C LEU A 327 25.43 -18.67 -0.76
N LYS A 328 24.27 -18.24 -0.26
CA LYS A 328 23.92 -18.34 1.16
C LYS A 328 23.94 -19.79 1.64
N ASP A 329 23.29 -20.69 0.91
CA ASP A 329 23.26 -22.10 1.26
C ASP A 329 24.66 -22.75 1.21
N ILE A 330 25.51 -22.42 0.22
CA ILE A 330 26.90 -22.85 0.17
C ILE A 330 27.68 -22.33 1.40
N ALA A 331 27.47 -21.08 1.80
CA ALA A 331 28.17 -20.48 2.93
C ALA A 331 27.78 -21.10 4.27
N GLU A 332 26.49 -21.37 4.47
CA GLU A 332 25.92 -21.87 5.74
C GLU A 332 26.01 -23.39 5.89
N HIS A 333 25.81 -24.14 4.81
CA HIS A 333 25.66 -25.60 4.84
C HIS A 333 26.64 -26.36 3.95
N GLY A 334 27.33 -25.69 3.00
CA GLY A 334 28.21 -26.32 2.04
C GLY A 334 29.44 -26.93 2.71
N SER A 335 29.88 -28.10 2.21
CA SER A 335 31.16 -28.71 2.57
C SER A 335 32.32 -28.05 1.81
N LEU A 336 33.57 -28.33 2.21
CA LEU A 336 34.76 -27.93 1.43
C LEU A 336 34.86 -28.60 0.05
N ASP A 337 33.99 -29.61 -0.19
CA ASP A 337 33.86 -30.31 -1.46
C ASP A 337 32.52 -30.02 -2.16
N ASP A 338 31.83 -28.94 -1.83
CA ASP A 338 30.52 -28.60 -2.40
C ASP A 338 30.56 -28.68 -3.94
N GLU A 339 29.76 -29.56 -4.51
CA GLU A 339 29.76 -29.89 -5.95
C GLU A 339 29.33 -28.70 -6.84
N ARG A 340 28.67 -27.69 -6.27
CA ARG A 340 28.28 -26.46 -6.97
C ARG A 340 29.49 -25.56 -7.27
N VAL A 341 30.55 -25.63 -6.47
CA VAL A 341 31.78 -24.84 -6.66
C VAL A 341 32.77 -25.63 -7.49
N LEU A 342 33.05 -25.17 -8.70
CA LEU A 342 33.96 -25.80 -9.63
C LEU A 342 35.27 -25.05 -9.72
N VAL A 343 36.37 -25.82 -9.89
CA VAL A 343 37.68 -25.31 -10.19
C VAL A 343 37.99 -25.52 -11.66
N TYR A 344 38.24 -24.42 -12.35
CA TYR A 344 38.80 -24.43 -13.71
C TYR A 344 40.25 -23.96 -13.64
N CYS A 345 41.12 -24.59 -14.36
CA CYS A 345 42.52 -24.18 -14.43
C CYS A 345 42.82 -23.64 -15.83
N GLN A 346 43.36 -22.42 -15.86
CA GLN A 346 43.90 -21.83 -17.08
C GLN A 346 45.42 -21.98 -17.08
N PRO A 347 45.98 -22.80 -18.01
CA PRO A 347 47.43 -22.99 -18.06
C PRO A 347 48.13 -21.72 -18.55
N VAL A 348 49.25 -21.40 -17.91
CA VAL A 348 50.10 -20.26 -18.25
C VAL A 348 51.37 -20.78 -18.88
N ARG A 349 51.67 -20.33 -20.11
CA ARG A 349 52.88 -20.71 -20.84
C ARG A 349 54.09 -19.92 -20.37
N ASN A 350 55.11 -20.61 -19.95
CA ASN A 350 56.39 -20.03 -19.68
C ASN A 350 57.09 -19.69 -21.02
N VAL A 351 57.29 -18.41 -21.29
CA VAL A 351 57.86 -17.95 -22.58
C VAL A 351 59.36 -18.31 -22.75
N HIS A 352 60.06 -18.58 -21.67
CA HIS A 352 61.49 -18.95 -21.71
C HIS A 352 61.72 -20.44 -21.97
N THR A 353 60.89 -21.28 -21.35
CA THR A 353 61.03 -22.74 -21.46
C THR A 353 60.10 -23.35 -22.50
N GLY A 354 59.05 -22.64 -22.89
CA GLY A 354 57.98 -23.11 -23.78
C GLY A 354 57.00 -24.10 -23.13
N THR A 355 57.15 -24.38 -21.83
CA THR A 355 56.35 -25.34 -21.07
C THR A 355 55.14 -24.70 -20.40
N TYR A 356 54.20 -25.53 -19.94
CA TYR A 356 53.04 -25.16 -19.13
C TYR A 356 53.18 -25.75 -17.73
N ASP A 357 53.95 -25.10 -16.89
CA ASP A 357 54.27 -25.52 -15.53
C ASP A 357 53.52 -24.68 -14.45
N THR A 358 52.78 -23.71 -14.86
CA THR A 358 51.99 -22.81 -14.02
C THR A 358 50.56 -22.72 -14.53
N ALA A 359 49.58 -22.51 -13.62
CA ALA A 359 48.19 -22.29 -13.98
C ALA A 359 47.53 -21.24 -13.07
N GLU A 360 46.44 -20.71 -13.51
CA GLU A 360 45.55 -19.90 -12.71
C GLU A 360 44.28 -20.71 -12.40
N SER A 361 43.93 -20.78 -11.12
CA SER A 361 42.68 -21.39 -10.65
C SER A 361 41.52 -20.38 -10.74
N LEU A 362 40.52 -20.73 -11.49
CA LEU A 362 39.35 -19.89 -11.77
C LEU A 362 38.11 -20.57 -11.23
N MET A 363 37.41 -19.90 -10.30
CA MET A 363 36.17 -20.39 -9.73
C MET A 363 35.02 -20.27 -10.74
N ARG A 364 34.15 -21.28 -10.77
CA ARG A 364 32.87 -21.28 -11.48
C ARG A 364 31.81 -21.87 -10.55
N LEU A 365 30.58 -21.44 -10.67
CA LEU A 365 29.46 -22.12 -10.02
C LEU A 365 28.66 -22.92 -11.05
N ARG A 366 28.25 -24.12 -10.66
CA ARG A 366 27.28 -24.92 -11.43
C ARG A 366 26.00 -25.05 -10.59
N LEU A 367 24.98 -24.32 -11.01
CA LEU A 367 23.73 -24.28 -10.28
C LEU A 367 22.60 -24.95 -11.06
N PRO A 368 21.65 -25.64 -10.39
CA PRO A 368 20.61 -26.44 -11.09
C PRO A 368 19.75 -25.63 -12.07
N GLN A 369 19.41 -24.38 -11.75
CA GLN A 369 18.50 -23.58 -12.59
C GLN A 369 19.23 -22.72 -13.65
N THR A 370 20.44 -22.25 -13.36
CA THR A 370 21.16 -21.32 -14.24
C THR A 370 22.32 -21.97 -14.97
N GLY A 371 22.63 -23.23 -14.65
CA GLY A 371 23.79 -23.92 -15.23
C GLY A 371 25.14 -23.36 -14.74
N LEU A 372 26.05 -23.11 -15.67
CA LEU A 372 27.38 -22.57 -15.35
C LEU A 372 27.32 -21.05 -15.18
N VAL A 373 27.68 -20.58 -13.97
CA VAL A 373 27.71 -19.15 -13.61
C VAL A 373 29.15 -18.67 -13.50
N PHE A 374 29.47 -17.55 -14.14
CA PHE A 374 30.80 -16.96 -14.19
C PHE A 374 31.03 -15.98 -13.02
N PRO A 375 32.31 -15.72 -12.67
CA PRO A 375 32.72 -14.93 -11.52
C PRO A 375 32.13 -13.51 -11.47
N ASP A 376 32.04 -12.86 -12.60
CA ASP A 376 31.47 -11.51 -12.76
C ASP A 376 30.03 -11.39 -12.25
N ARG A 377 29.28 -12.50 -12.22
CA ARG A 377 27.90 -12.55 -11.76
C ARG A 377 27.73 -12.90 -10.29
N PHE A 378 28.63 -13.69 -9.70
CA PHE A 378 28.45 -14.16 -8.34
C PHE A 378 29.44 -13.59 -7.33
N ILE A 379 30.69 -13.22 -7.73
CA ILE A 379 31.68 -12.67 -6.81
C ILE A 379 31.18 -11.37 -6.16
N PRO A 380 30.65 -10.36 -6.90
CA PRO A 380 30.15 -9.14 -6.28
C PRO A 380 29.01 -9.38 -5.29
N LEU A 381 28.18 -10.42 -5.52
CA LEU A 381 27.15 -10.82 -4.57
C LEU A 381 27.74 -11.48 -3.34
N ALA A 382 28.71 -12.38 -3.53
CA ALA A 382 29.37 -13.06 -2.43
C ALA A 382 30.12 -12.07 -1.51
N GLU A 383 30.78 -11.07 -2.06
CA GLU A 383 31.40 -9.96 -1.33
C GLU A 383 30.37 -9.14 -0.58
N LYS A 384 29.35 -8.60 -1.28
CA LYS A 384 28.30 -7.76 -0.70
C LYS A 384 27.58 -8.41 0.51
N TYR A 385 27.42 -9.74 0.49
CA TYR A 385 26.71 -10.49 1.52
C TYR A 385 27.60 -11.28 2.48
N GLY A 386 28.92 -11.14 2.37
CA GLY A 386 29.89 -11.79 3.27
C GLY A 386 30.04 -13.31 3.05
N TYR A 387 29.72 -13.82 1.86
CA TYR A 387 29.84 -15.25 1.54
C TYR A 387 31.15 -15.61 0.87
N ILE A 388 31.96 -14.60 0.50
CA ILE A 388 33.20 -14.81 -0.30
C ILE A 388 34.22 -15.67 0.40
N HIS A 389 34.41 -15.47 1.70
CA HIS A 389 35.39 -16.24 2.48
C HIS A 389 35.16 -17.76 2.38
N ARG A 390 33.91 -18.21 2.53
CA ARG A 390 33.57 -19.63 2.41
C ARG A 390 33.87 -20.18 1.02
N LEU A 391 33.58 -19.42 -0.02
CA LEU A 391 33.89 -19.81 -1.39
C LEU A 391 35.42 -19.93 -1.62
N SER A 392 36.18 -19.01 -1.06
CA SER A 392 37.65 -19.03 -1.16
C SER A 392 38.27 -20.25 -0.45
N MET A 393 37.73 -20.62 0.70
CA MET A 393 38.15 -21.87 1.38
C MET A 393 37.86 -23.12 0.55
N ILE A 394 36.69 -23.16 -0.11
CA ILE A 394 36.30 -24.28 -0.99
C ILE A 394 37.23 -24.34 -2.20
N ILE A 395 37.50 -23.21 -2.90
CA ILE A 395 38.35 -23.20 -4.08
C ILE A 395 39.80 -23.57 -3.75
N LEU A 396 40.32 -23.07 -2.62
CA LEU A 396 41.66 -23.44 -2.14
C LEU A 396 41.79 -24.94 -1.87
N ASN A 397 40.84 -25.51 -1.09
CA ASN A 397 40.85 -26.93 -0.79
C ASN A 397 40.78 -27.79 -2.05
N LYS A 398 39.89 -27.49 -2.97
CA LYS A 398 39.73 -28.21 -4.25
C LYS A 398 40.99 -28.06 -5.15
N THR A 399 41.52 -26.84 -5.23
CA THR A 399 42.74 -26.58 -6.01
C THR A 399 43.91 -27.39 -5.47
N CYS A 400 44.16 -27.39 -4.15
CA CYS A 400 45.22 -28.17 -3.52
C CYS A 400 45.10 -29.69 -3.80
N ARG A 401 43.88 -30.22 -3.69
CA ARG A 401 43.59 -31.63 -3.99
C ARG A 401 43.88 -31.97 -5.45
N GLN A 402 43.41 -31.12 -6.39
CA GLN A 402 43.69 -31.34 -7.81
C GLN A 402 45.15 -31.26 -8.16
N ILE A 403 45.92 -30.31 -7.60
CA ILE A 403 47.35 -30.22 -7.79
C ILE A 403 48.03 -31.50 -7.33
N LYS A 404 47.69 -31.99 -6.12
CA LYS A 404 48.25 -33.23 -5.60
C LYS A 404 47.94 -34.43 -6.50
N GLN A 405 46.72 -34.58 -6.93
CA GLN A 405 46.33 -35.64 -7.85
C GLN A 405 47.14 -35.58 -9.17
N MET A 406 47.25 -34.40 -9.77
CA MET A 406 48.02 -34.22 -11.01
C MET A 406 49.49 -34.52 -10.83
N GLN A 407 50.09 -34.16 -9.68
CA GLN A 407 51.48 -34.53 -9.34
C GLN A 407 51.63 -36.03 -9.16
N ASP A 408 50.70 -36.71 -8.52
CA ASP A 408 50.70 -38.17 -8.36
C ASP A 408 50.52 -38.88 -9.72
N GLU A 409 49.85 -38.26 -10.67
CA GLU A 409 49.71 -38.74 -12.08
C GLU A 409 50.95 -38.40 -12.94
N GLY A 410 51.96 -37.70 -12.38
CA GLY A 410 53.25 -37.42 -13.06
C GLY A 410 53.32 -36.07 -13.79
N TYR A 411 52.27 -35.20 -13.66
CA TYR A 411 52.37 -33.87 -14.25
C TYR A 411 53.29 -32.96 -13.45
N GLN A 412 54.13 -32.18 -14.14
CA GLN A 412 55.02 -31.22 -13.52
C GLN A 412 54.36 -29.86 -13.37
N ILE A 413 53.63 -29.67 -12.28
CA ILE A 413 53.04 -28.40 -11.93
C ILE A 413 53.85 -27.77 -10.82
N SER A 414 54.42 -26.58 -11.08
CA SER A 414 55.26 -25.85 -10.12
C SER A 414 54.47 -24.84 -9.30
N ARG A 415 53.43 -24.23 -9.87
CA ARG A 415 52.64 -23.21 -9.20
C ARG A 415 51.23 -23.09 -9.78
N VAL A 416 50.25 -22.91 -8.89
CA VAL A 416 48.88 -22.48 -9.26
C VAL A 416 48.52 -21.23 -8.44
N SER A 417 48.11 -20.17 -9.10
CA SER A 417 47.61 -18.96 -8.45
C SER A 417 46.09 -19.09 -8.21
N VAL A 418 45.65 -18.63 -7.05
CA VAL A 418 44.23 -18.55 -6.67
C VAL A 418 43.91 -17.10 -6.39
N ASN A 419 42.84 -16.59 -7.01
CA ASN A 419 42.37 -15.22 -6.80
C ASN A 419 41.60 -15.16 -5.48
N LEU A 420 41.93 -14.20 -4.62
CA LEU A 420 41.26 -13.92 -3.36
C LEU A 420 40.72 -12.51 -3.40
N SER A 421 39.59 -12.29 -2.73
CA SER A 421 38.97 -10.97 -2.60
C SER A 421 39.76 -10.12 -1.60
N VAL A 422 39.84 -8.81 -1.89
CA VAL A 422 40.48 -7.85 -0.96
C VAL A 422 39.71 -7.76 0.37
N GLU A 423 38.43 -8.01 0.37
CA GLU A 423 37.58 -8.00 1.58
C GLU A 423 38.00 -9.09 2.58
N GLU A 424 38.55 -10.21 2.10
CA GLU A 424 39.05 -11.33 2.94
C GLU A 424 40.27 -10.98 3.75
N LEU A 425 41.07 -10.00 3.30
CA LEU A 425 42.26 -9.56 4.03
C LEU A 425 41.93 -8.92 5.39
N GLY A 426 40.70 -8.54 5.61
CA GLY A 426 40.17 -8.00 6.88
C GLY A 426 39.69 -9.07 7.87
N GLU A 427 39.55 -10.32 7.44
CA GLU A 427 39.06 -11.40 8.30
C GLU A 427 40.17 -11.86 9.26
N LYS A 428 39.80 -12.09 10.55
CA LYS A 428 40.77 -12.46 11.60
C LYS A 428 41.46 -13.81 11.33
N ASP A 429 40.74 -14.72 10.67
CA ASP A 429 41.17 -16.10 10.44
C ASP A 429 41.87 -16.30 9.07
N PHE A 430 42.12 -15.20 8.33
CA PHE A 430 42.74 -15.25 7.00
C PHE A 430 44.17 -15.80 7.01
N MET A 431 44.90 -15.66 8.13
CA MET A 431 46.31 -16.08 8.28
C MET A 431 46.47 -17.39 9.06
N GLU A 432 45.39 -17.96 9.62
CA GLU A 432 45.35 -19.24 10.30
C GLU A 432 44.96 -20.38 9.33
#